data_872037f5931bdc668dfd4b3a77e47df9
#
_entry.id   872037f5931bdc668dfd4b3a77e47df9
#
_cell.length_a   1.000
_cell.length_b   1.000
_cell.length_c   1.000
_cell.angle_alpha   90.00
_cell.angle_beta   90.00
_cell.angle_gamma   90.00
#
_symmetry.space_group_name_H-M   'P 1'
#
loop_
_entity.id
_entity.type
_entity.pdbx_description
1 polymer ?
#
loop_
_entity_poly.entity_id
_entity_poly.type
_entity_poly.pdbx_seq_one_letter_code
_entity_poly.pdbx_strand_id
1 'polypeptide(L)'
;PCVGIRETVGFAFRDRTVRGKWAWRLRHTKWFFFVFYVGVMVVTQYPPNSWTVSMVGLFYLIVGLTYFGTFFVAPLVGNRFYCRYLCPYGATFGLLNHAGFYGIRMDQDKCNDCRRCEQVCDMGIPVWEQGKQHGRITGIEDCMGCGRCVVSCPTDALEIRDLRNVLRPSLRQNATHLLRRAAAPAL
;
A
#
# COMPACT_ATOMS: atom_id res chain seq x y z
N PRO A 1 11.92 6.92 -5.86
CA PRO A 1 13.17 6.31 -5.37
C PRO A 1 12.95 5.36 -4.18
N CYS A 2 12.25 5.79 -3.11
CA CYS A 2 12.05 4.98 -1.89
C CYS A 2 11.44 3.60 -2.16
N VAL A 3 10.41 3.53 -3.01
CA VAL A 3 9.76 2.27 -3.36
C VAL A 3 10.73 1.35 -4.09
N GLY A 4 11.51 1.87 -5.04
CA GLY A 4 12.50 1.08 -5.78
C GLY A 4 13.57 0.49 -4.87
N ILE A 5 14.15 1.29 -3.96
CA ILE A 5 15.15 0.80 -3.01
C ILE A 5 14.57 -0.30 -2.12
N ARG A 6 13.34 -0.15 -1.64
CA ARG A 6 12.69 -1.16 -0.81
C ARG A 6 12.33 -2.42 -1.59
N GLU A 7 11.95 -2.30 -2.86
CA GLU A 7 11.70 -3.47 -3.70
C GLU A 7 12.97 -4.28 -3.97
N THR A 8 14.10 -3.61 -4.21
CA THR A 8 15.35 -4.31 -4.48
C THR A 8 15.94 -4.96 -3.23
N VAL A 9 16.14 -4.18 -2.15
CA VAL A 9 16.78 -4.66 -0.92
C VAL A 9 15.85 -5.58 -0.11
N GLY A 10 14.57 -5.27 -0.08
CA GLY A 10 13.59 -5.99 0.75
C GLY A 10 12.84 -7.11 0.03
N PHE A 11 13.17 -7.41 -1.23
CA PHE A 11 12.45 -8.41 -2.04
C PHE A 11 12.37 -9.78 -1.37
N ALA A 12 13.48 -10.23 -0.77
CA ALA A 12 13.56 -11.50 -0.06
C ALA A 12 12.62 -11.61 1.16
N PHE A 13 12.17 -10.48 1.71
CA PHE A 13 11.31 -10.43 2.92
C PHE A 13 9.86 -10.04 2.60
N ARG A 14 9.50 -10.05 1.34
CA ARG A 14 8.20 -9.61 0.83
C ARG A 14 7.03 -10.38 1.45
N ASP A 15 7.19 -11.69 1.61
CA ASP A 15 6.13 -12.57 2.11
C ASP A 15 5.97 -12.54 3.64
N ARG A 16 6.92 -11.91 4.35
CA ARG A 16 6.89 -11.75 5.82
C ARG A 16 6.04 -10.59 6.32
N THR A 17 5.15 -10.07 5.50
CA THR A 17 4.25 -8.97 5.89
C THR A 17 3.39 -9.39 7.07
N VAL A 18 3.41 -8.60 8.14
CA VAL A 18 2.58 -8.81 9.33
C VAL A 18 1.12 -8.57 8.95
N ARG A 19 0.29 -9.59 9.16
CA ARG A 19 -1.15 -9.61 8.88
C ARG A 19 -1.92 -9.74 10.17
N GLY A 20 -3.16 -9.27 10.20
CA GLY A 20 -4.04 -9.40 11.36
C GLY A 20 -4.73 -8.10 11.72
N LYS A 21 -5.75 -8.20 12.57
CA LYS A 21 -6.61 -7.06 12.96
C LYS A 21 -5.82 -5.95 13.67
N TRP A 22 -4.85 -6.30 14.51
CA TRP A 22 -3.96 -5.36 15.19
C TRP A 22 -3.06 -4.61 14.21
N ALA A 23 -2.42 -5.33 13.30
CA ALA A 23 -1.59 -4.74 12.27
C ALA A 23 -2.41 -3.82 11.35
N TRP A 24 -3.66 -4.16 11.10
CA TRP A 24 -4.57 -3.32 10.32
C TRP A 24 -4.94 -2.03 11.07
N ARG A 25 -5.19 -2.08 12.38
CA ARG A 25 -5.48 -0.89 13.20
C ARG A 25 -4.27 0.04 13.31
N LEU A 26 -3.07 -0.50 13.47
CA LEU A 26 -1.83 0.29 13.56
C LEU A 26 -1.53 1.12 12.31
N ARG A 27 -2.16 0.85 11.17
CA ARG A 27 -2.00 1.65 9.94
C ARG A 27 -2.31 3.14 10.15
N HIS A 28 -3.17 3.45 11.11
CA HIS A 28 -3.53 4.85 11.41
C HIS A 28 -2.39 5.65 12.02
N THR A 29 -1.31 5.01 12.49
CA THR A 29 -0.12 5.69 13.03
C THR A 29 0.52 6.63 12.00
N LYS A 30 0.42 6.31 10.70
CA LYS A 30 0.92 7.18 9.61
C LYS A 30 0.28 8.57 9.63
N TRP A 31 -0.96 8.70 10.11
CA TRP A 31 -1.66 9.97 10.19
C TRP A 31 -1.06 10.91 11.23
N PHE A 32 -0.54 10.36 12.34
CA PHE A 32 0.20 11.16 13.33
C PHE A 32 1.45 11.77 12.69
N PHE A 33 2.22 10.97 11.95
CA PHE A 33 3.40 11.47 11.22
C PHE A 33 3.04 12.46 10.11
N PHE A 34 1.89 12.26 9.46
CA PHE A 34 1.40 13.19 8.44
C PHE A 34 1.05 14.56 9.02
N VAL A 35 0.29 14.61 10.11
CA VAL A 35 -0.06 15.86 10.79
C VAL A 35 1.20 16.56 11.29
N PHE A 36 2.13 15.82 11.87
CA PHE A 36 3.43 16.37 12.29
C PHE A 36 4.22 16.95 11.11
N TYR A 37 4.25 16.25 9.98
CA TYR A 37 4.89 16.71 8.74
C TYR A 37 4.27 18.01 8.23
N VAL A 38 2.94 18.09 8.17
CA VAL A 38 2.22 19.31 7.75
C VAL A 38 2.51 20.45 8.72
N GLY A 39 2.52 20.19 10.03
CA GLY A 39 2.89 21.18 11.04
C GLY A 39 4.29 21.75 10.82
N VAL A 40 5.28 20.90 10.59
CA VAL A 40 6.65 21.33 10.27
C VAL A 40 6.68 22.17 8.97
N MET A 41 5.95 21.76 7.94
CA MET A 41 5.88 22.49 6.68
C MET A 41 5.28 23.89 6.86
N VAL A 42 4.23 24.02 7.65
CA VAL A 42 3.62 25.33 7.97
C VAL A 42 4.59 26.21 8.73
N VAL A 43 5.28 25.67 9.75
CA VAL A 43 6.26 26.41 10.54
C VAL A 43 7.44 26.91 9.69
N THR A 44 7.85 26.15 8.68
CA THR A 44 8.97 26.54 7.79
C THR A 44 8.61 27.71 6.84
N GLN A 45 7.33 28.06 6.70
CA GLN A 45 6.91 29.22 5.91
C GLN A 45 7.14 30.54 6.65
N TYR A 46 7.33 30.51 7.98
CA TYR A 46 7.69 31.70 8.76
C TYR A 46 9.19 32.01 8.60
N PRO A 47 9.59 33.28 8.83
CA PRO A 47 10.99 33.68 8.69
C PRO A 47 11.89 32.75 9.52
N PRO A 48 13.05 32.35 8.97
CA PRO A 48 13.90 31.35 9.61
C PRO A 48 14.44 31.91 10.93
N ASN A 49 14.02 31.31 12.01
CA ASN A 49 14.54 31.52 13.36
C ASN A 49 15.40 30.29 13.72
N SER A 50 16.37 30.43 14.61
CA SER A 50 17.25 29.33 15.06
C SER A 50 16.47 28.11 15.54
N TRP A 51 15.32 28.32 16.17
CA TRP A 51 14.40 27.28 16.60
C TRP A 51 13.76 26.51 15.44
N THR A 52 13.29 27.21 14.40
CA THR A 52 12.65 26.58 13.25
C THR A 52 13.65 25.72 12.45
N VAL A 53 14.88 26.20 12.29
CA VAL A 53 15.97 25.45 11.63
C VAL A 53 16.29 24.16 12.40
N SER A 54 16.38 24.24 13.74
CA SER A 54 16.63 23.07 14.57
C SER A 54 15.50 22.04 14.53
N MET A 55 14.25 22.48 14.56
CA MET A 55 13.07 21.59 14.47
C MET A 55 12.99 20.87 13.11
N VAL A 56 13.28 21.57 12.02
CA VAL A 56 13.34 20.99 10.68
C VAL A 56 14.46 19.96 10.60
N GLY A 57 15.65 20.28 11.11
CA GLY A 57 16.79 19.37 11.15
C GLY A 57 16.49 18.10 11.94
N LEU A 58 15.88 18.24 13.12
CA LEU A 58 15.45 17.12 13.96
C LEU A 58 14.41 16.25 13.25
N PHE A 59 13.45 16.86 12.55
CA PHE A 59 12.46 16.13 11.78
C PHE A 59 13.11 15.27 10.68
N TYR A 60 14.01 15.82 9.88
CA TYR A 60 14.70 15.05 8.84
C TYR A 60 15.56 13.93 9.42
N LEU A 61 16.19 14.18 10.56
CA LEU A 61 16.97 13.17 11.27
C LEU A 61 16.07 12.01 11.73
N ILE A 62 14.93 12.29 12.34
CA ILE A 62 13.96 11.27 12.80
C ILE A 62 13.43 10.47 11.60
N VAL A 63 13.00 11.14 10.53
CA VAL A 63 12.50 10.48 9.32
C VAL A 63 13.59 9.63 8.67
N GLY A 64 14.82 10.11 8.59
CA GLY A 64 15.97 9.38 8.06
C GLY A 64 16.28 8.14 8.90
N LEU A 65 16.41 8.29 10.21
CA LEU A 65 16.69 7.18 11.13
C LEU A 65 15.58 6.11 11.09
N THR A 66 14.33 6.52 11.10
CA THR A 66 13.20 5.58 11.02
C THR A 66 13.15 4.89 9.66
N TYR A 67 13.43 5.60 8.57
CA TYR A 67 13.47 5.01 7.23
C TYR A 67 14.57 3.94 7.13
N PHE A 68 15.82 4.26 7.50
CA PHE A 68 16.92 3.31 7.45
C PHE A 68 16.80 2.22 8.50
N GLY A 69 16.36 2.55 9.73
CA GLY A 69 16.13 1.58 10.79
C GLY A 69 15.14 0.48 10.41
N THR A 70 14.13 0.81 9.61
CA THR A 70 13.15 -0.19 9.15
C THR A 70 13.72 -1.22 8.17
N PHE A 71 14.90 -1.02 7.58
CA PHE A 71 15.57 -2.07 6.80
C PHE A 71 16.07 -3.21 7.70
N PHE A 72 16.57 -2.89 8.90
CA PHE A 72 16.99 -3.89 9.87
C PHE A 72 15.81 -4.70 10.43
N VAL A 73 14.64 -4.10 10.48
CA VAL A 73 13.41 -4.75 10.96
C VAL A 73 12.66 -5.49 9.84
N ALA A 74 12.97 -5.20 8.57
CA ALA A 74 12.30 -5.84 7.42
C ALA A 74 12.31 -7.37 7.43
N PRO A 75 13.36 -8.07 7.88
CA PRO A 75 13.35 -9.53 7.99
C PRO A 75 12.27 -10.09 8.92
N LEU A 76 11.81 -9.30 9.90
CA LEU A 76 10.82 -9.71 10.90
C LEU A 76 9.39 -9.32 10.50
N VAL A 77 9.21 -8.12 9.95
CA VAL A 77 7.88 -7.50 9.76
C VAL A 77 7.51 -7.26 8.29
N GLY A 78 8.44 -7.59 7.39
CA GLY A 78 8.23 -7.43 5.95
C GLY A 78 8.70 -6.09 5.40
N ASN A 79 8.85 -6.07 4.08
CA ASN A 79 9.46 -4.97 3.34
C ASN A 79 8.68 -3.64 3.42
N ARG A 80 7.36 -3.70 3.53
CA ARG A 80 6.47 -2.52 3.45
C ARG A 80 6.11 -1.90 4.80
N PHE A 81 6.77 -2.31 5.87
CA PHE A 81 6.49 -1.81 7.23
C PHE A 81 6.54 -0.28 7.32
N TYR A 82 7.61 0.35 6.84
CA TYR A 82 7.74 1.81 6.84
C TYR A 82 6.60 2.50 6.07
N CYS A 83 6.33 2.04 4.85
CA CYS A 83 5.31 2.63 3.97
C CYS A 83 3.91 2.57 4.58
N ARG A 84 3.66 1.51 5.36
CA ARG A 84 2.35 1.25 5.96
C ARG A 84 2.11 2.04 7.25
N TYR A 85 3.13 2.21 8.10
CA TYR A 85 2.95 2.73 9.46
C TYR A 85 3.58 4.08 9.72
N LEU A 86 4.66 4.42 9.04
CA LEU A 86 5.50 5.56 9.38
C LEU A 86 5.59 6.61 8.27
N CYS A 87 5.29 6.25 7.01
CA CYS A 87 5.52 7.13 5.88
C CYS A 87 4.43 8.21 5.76
N PRO A 88 4.75 9.51 5.95
CA PRO A 88 3.79 10.59 5.78
C PRO A 88 3.31 10.73 4.33
N TYR A 89 4.20 10.47 3.36
CA TYR A 89 3.81 10.46 1.95
C TYR A 89 2.81 9.35 1.63
N GLY A 90 2.87 8.20 2.33
CA GLY A 90 1.88 7.15 2.21
C GLY A 90 0.47 7.61 2.62
N ALA A 91 0.37 8.50 3.61
CA ALA A 91 -0.89 9.09 4.00
C ALA A 91 -1.43 10.07 2.94
N THR A 92 -0.56 10.92 2.37
CA THR A 92 -0.92 11.86 1.29
C THR A 92 -1.46 11.10 0.06
N PHE A 93 -0.73 10.08 -0.40
CA PHE A 93 -1.19 9.26 -1.53
C PHE A 93 -2.46 8.49 -1.20
N GLY A 94 -2.64 8.08 0.06
CA GLY A 94 -3.86 7.46 0.53
C GLY A 94 -5.08 8.37 0.37
N LEU A 95 -4.97 9.66 0.71
CA LEU A 95 -6.03 10.65 0.50
C LEU A 95 -6.36 10.80 -0.99
N LEU A 96 -5.35 10.88 -1.84
CA LEU A 96 -5.54 10.98 -3.29
C LEU A 96 -6.20 9.72 -3.87
N ASN A 97 -5.91 8.54 -3.32
CA ASN A 97 -6.56 7.30 -3.73
C ASN A 97 -8.06 7.27 -3.44
N HIS A 98 -8.55 7.97 -2.42
CA HIS A 98 -9.99 8.12 -2.18
C HIS A 98 -10.69 8.93 -3.29
N ALA A 99 -10.02 9.93 -3.84
CA ALA A 99 -10.51 10.71 -4.97
C ALA A 99 -10.21 10.03 -6.32
N GLY A 100 -9.41 8.96 -6.32
CA GLY A 100 -8.99 8.23 -7.51
C GLY A 100 -10.08 7.30 -8.05
N PHE A 101 -10.00 7.03 -9.35
CA PHE A 101 -10.90 6.10 -10.04
C PHE A 101 -10.46 4.62 -9.92
N TYR A 102 -9.34 4.38 -9.24
CA TYR A 102 -8.79 3.05 -9.02
C TYR A 102 -9.52 2.33 -7.88
N GLY A 103 -9.84 1.09 -8.07
CA GLY A 103 -10.44 0.25 -7.04
C GLY A 103 -10.32 -1.23 -7.37
N ILE A 104 -10.47 -2.07 -6.36
CA ILE A 104 -10.56 -3.52 -6.54
C ILE A 104 -11.95 -3.95 -6.10
N ARG A 105 -12.66 -4.64 -6.97
CA ARG A 105 -13.95 -5.25 -6.71
C ARG A 105 -13.80 -6.75 -6.53
N MET A 106 -14.67 -7.33 -5.70
CA MET A 106 -14.79 -8.76 -5.52
C MET A 106 -16.18 -9.19 -5.96
N ASP A 107 -16.22 -10.19 -6.85
CA ASP A 107 -17.42 -10.96 -7.17
C ASP A 107 -17.56 -12.05 -6.10
N GLN A 108 -18.58 -11.88 -5.23
CA GLN A 108 -18.77 -12.76 -4.07
C GLN A 108 -19.19 -14.16 -4.47
N ASP A 109 -19.90 -14.29 -5.60
CA ASP A 109 -20.41 -15.57 -6.10
C ASP A 109 -19.31 -16.47 -6.65
N LYS A 110 -18.25 -15.84 -7.22
CA LYS A 110 -17.09 -16.56 -7.74
C LYS A 110 -16.03 -16.87 -6.68
N CYS A 111 -16.15 -16.28 -5.49
CA CYS A 111 -15.13 -16.42 -4.45
C CYS A 111 -15.26 -17.75 -3.71
N ASN A 112 -14.23 -18.58 -3.78
CA ASN A 112 -14.15 -19.88 -3.08
C ASN A 112 -13.52 -19.81 -1.68
N ASP A 113 -13.39 -18.61 -1.09
CA ASP A 113 -12.90 -18.37 0.27
C ASP A 113 -11.48 -18.87 0.58
N CYS A 114 -10.65 -19.06 -0.43
CA CYS A 114 -9.27 -19.56 -0.28
C CYS A 114 -8.31 -18.58 0.41
N ARG A 115 -8.67 -17.32 0.63
CA ARG A 115 -7.87 -16.22 1.26
C ARG A 115 -6.49 -15.98 0.65
N ARG A 116 -6.20 -16.52 -0.52
CA ARG A 116 -4.90 -16.34 -1.18
C ARG A 116 -4.60 -14.87 -1.47
N CYS A 117 -5.63 -14.07 -1.76
CA CYS A 117 -5.51 -12.63 -1.99
C CYS A 117 -4.95 -11.86 -0.79
N GLU A 118 -5.24 -12.29 0.44
CA GLU A 118 -4.64 -11.70 1.65
C GLU A 118 -3.19 -12.12 1.85
N GLN A 119 -2.88 -13.39 1.55
CA GLN A 119 -1.52 -13.93 1.70
C GLN A 119 -0.51 -13.25 0.77
N VAL A 120 -0.92 -12.86 -0.44
CA VAL A 120 -0.05 -12.21 -1.41
C VAL A 120 -0.01 -10.68 -1.28
N CYS A 121 -0.82 -10.10 -0.41
CA CYS A 121 -0.88 -8.65 -0.25
C CYS A 121 0.33 -8.13 0.55
N ASP A 122 1.22 -7.38 -0.11
CA ASP A 122 2.42 -6.80 0.51
C ASP A 122 2.07 -5.72 1.54
N MET A 123 0.93 -5.05 1.36
CA MET A 123 0.43 -4.05 2.30
C MET A 123 -0.39 -4.64 3.45
N GLY A 124 -0.62 -5.97 3.44
CA GLY A 124 -1.37 -6.68 4.46
C GLY A 124 -2.81 -6.19 4.62
N ILE A 125 -3.44 -5.77 3.51
CA ILE A 125 -4.86 -5.41 3.47
C ILE A 125 -5.68 -6.69 3.61
N PRO A 126 -6.71 -6.72 4.47
CA PRO A 126 -7.62 -7.85 4.59
C PRO A 126 -8.60 -7.89 3.38
N VAL A 127 -8.05 -8.27 2.22
CA VAL A 127 -8.74 -8.21 0.91
C VAL A 127 -9.98 -9.09 0.90
N TRP A 128 -9.86 -10.30 1.45
CA TRP A 128 -10.98 -11.24 1.50
C TRP A 128 -12.09 -10.74 2.43
N GLU A 129 -11.74 -10.32 3.65
CA GLU A 129 -12.71 -9.85 4.64
C GLU A 129 -13.49 -8.63 4.12
N GLN A 130 -12.78 -7.64 3.57
CA GLN A 130 -13.41 -6.44 3.01
C GLN A 130 -14.22 -6.74 1.74
N GLY A 131 -13.72 -7.62 0.88
CA GLY A 131 -14.41 -8.04 -0.34
C GLY A 131 -15.72 -8.75 -0.04
N LYS A 132 -15.73 -9.64 0.96
CA LYS A 132 -16.96 -10.34 1.39
C LYS A 132 -17.98 -9.41 2.04
N GLN A 133 -17.53 -8.42 2.83
CA GLN A 133 -18.44 -7.51 3.52
C GLN A 133 -19.02 -6.43 2.59
N HIS A 134 -18.21 -5.89 1.67
CA HIS A 134 -18.56 -4.69 0.91
C HIS A 134 -18.57 -4.89 -0.62
N GLY A 135 -18.24 -6.08 -1.11
CA GLY A 135 -18.05 -6.34 -2.56
C GLY A 135 -16.89 -5.56 -3.19
N ARG A 136 -16.14 -4.80 -2.37
CA ARG A 136 -14.99 -3.98 -2.79
C ARG A 136 -13.99 -3.82 -1.66
N ILE A 137 -12.75 -3.50 -2.00
CA ILE A 137 -11.74 -3.17 -1.01
C ILE A 137 -11.96 -1.73 -0.54
N THR A 138 -12.25 -1.56 0.76
CA THR A 138 -12.44 -0.24 1.40
C THR A 138 -11.13 0.40 1.84
N GLY A 139 -10.10 -0.41 2.11
CA GLY A 139 -8.75 0.05 2.47
C GLY A 139 -7.92 0.51 1.27
N ILE A 140 -8.54 1.19 0.30
CA ILE A 140 -7.88 1.65 -0.93
C ILE A 140 -6.77 2.67 -0.64
N GLU A 141 -6.84 3.38 0.49
CA GLU A 141 -5.83 4.33 0.96
C GLU A 141 -4.46 3.70 1.22
N ASP A 142 -4.43 2.39 1.50
CA ASP A 142 -3.20 1.64 1.69
C ASP A 142 -2.83 0.81 0.45
N CYS A 143 -3.69 0.78 -0.56
CA CYS A 143 -3.45 0.00 -1.76
C CYS A 143 -2.46 0.72 -2.69
N MET A 144 -1.38 0.02 -3.03
CA MET A 144 -0.37 0.52 -3.96
C MET A 144 -0.64 0.16 -5.43
N GLY A 145 -1.78 -0.46 -5.72
CA GLY A 145 -2.17 -0.78 -7.10
C GLY A 145 -1.39 -1.90 -7.78
N CYS A 146 -0.67 -2.75 -7.04
CA CYS A 146 0.20 -3.78 -7.62
C CYS A 146 -0.53 -4.92 -8.34
N GLY A 147 -1.83 -5.12 -8.12
CA GLY A 147 -2.65 -6.15 -8.76
C GLY A 147 -2.37 -7.61 -8.36
N ARG A 148 -1.43 -7.87 -7.46
CA ARG A 148 -1.05 -9.25 -7.06
C ARG A 148 -2.24 -10.08 -6.57
N CYS A 149 -3.15 -9.48 -5.79
CA CYS A 149 -4.35 -10.17 -5.31
C CYS A 149 -5.27 -10.63 -6.44
N VAL A 150 -5.36 -9.83 -7.51
CA VAL A 150 -6.17 -10.14 -8.70
C VAL A 150 -5.53 -11.29 -9.49
N VAL A 151 -4.22 -11.20 -9.76
CA VAL A 151 -3.48 -12.23 -10.51
C VAL A 151 -3.45 -13.58 -9.78
N SER A 152 -3.35 -13.54 -8.45
CA SER A 152 -3.27 -14.75 -7.62
C SER A 152 -4.63 -15.39 -7.32
N CYS A 153 -5.74 -14.78 -7.76
CA CYS A 153 -7.07 -15.32 -7.54
C CYS A 153 -7.34 -16.49 -8.51
N PRO A 154 -7.56 -17.72 -8.01
CA PRO A 154 -7.77 -18.88 -8.87
C PRO A 154 -9.13 -18.88 -9.60
N THR A 155 -10.12 -18.19 -9.02
CA THR A 155 -11.49 -18.15 -9.53
C THR A 155 -11.83 -16.85 -10.26
N ASP A 156 -10.86 -15.96 -10.47
CA ASP A 156 -11.09 -14.64 -11.09
C ASP A 156 -12.17 -13.79 -10.42
N ALA A 157 -12.35 -14.00 -9.11
CA ALA A 157 -13.33 -13.26 -8.33
C ALA A 157 -12.92 -11.79 -8.07
N LEU A 158 -11.65 -11.42 -8.31
CA LEU A 158 -11.14 -10.07 -8.10
C LEU A 158 -10.89 -9.35 -9.41
N GLU A 159 -11.35 -8.12 -9.50
CA GLU A 159 -11.18 -7.27 -10.67
C GLU A 159 -10.65 -5.89 -10.30
N ILE A 160 -9.73 -5.37 -11.12
CA ILE A 160 -9.31 -3.96 -11.04
C ILE A 160 -10.37 -3.11 -11.73
N ARG A 161 -10.96 -2.20 -10.99
CA ARG A 161 -11.82 -1.15 -11.53
C ARG A 161 -10.94 0.08 -11.79
N ASP A 162 -10.75 0.39 -13.05
CA ASP A 162 -10.09 1.62 -13.52
C ASP A 162 -11.08 2.37 -14.43
N LEU A 163 -10.91 3.68 -14.53
CA LEU A 163 -11.69 4.51 -15.43
C LEU A 163 -11.62 4.00 -16.89
N ARG A 164 -10.46 3.51 -17.30
CA ARG A 164 -10.26 2.91 -18.64
C ARG A 164 -11.14 1.68 -18.85
N ASN A 165 -11.27 0.84 -17.83
CA ASN A 165 -12.09 -0.36 -17.89
C ASN A 165 -13.59 -0.05 -17.89
N VAL A 166 -13.98 1.09 -17.32
CA VAL A 166 -15.38 1.57 -17.35
C VAL A 166 -15.71 2.13 -18.74
N LEU A 167 -14.77 2.87 -19.35
CA LEU A 167 -14.96 3.51 -20.65
C LEU A 167 -14.74 2.55 -21.84
N ARG A 168 -13.88 1.52 -21.66
CA ARG A 168 -13.58 0.54 -22.72
C ARG A 168 -13.56 -0.88 -22.16
N PRO A 169 -14.72 -1.54 -22.06
CA PRO A 169 -14.80 -2.91 -21.51
C PRO A 169 -13.98 -3.96 -22.28
N SER A 170 -13.69 -3.73 -23.57
CA SER A 170 -12.82 -4.60 -24.38
C SER A 170 -11.36 -4.65 -23.91
N LEU A 171 -10.85 -3.61 -23.26
CA LEU A 171 -9.50 -3.57 -22.71
C LEU A 171 -9.38 -4.38 -21.40
N ARG A 172 -10.47 -4.62 -20.72
CA ARG A 172 -10.54 -5.34 -19.46
C ARG A 172 -10.05 -6.79 -19.59
N GLN A 173 -10.52 -7.51 -20.62
CA GLN A 173 -10.15 -8.90 -20.86
C GLN A 173 -8.66 -9.04 -21.24
N ASN A 174 -8.14 -8.09 -22.02
CA ASN A 174 -6.74 -8.12 -22.45
C ASN A 174 -5.76 -7.80 -21.30
N ALA A 175 -6.09 -6.87 -20.40
CA ALA A 175 -5.22 -6.49 -19.29
C ALA A 175 -5.04 -7.63 -18.28
N THR A 176 -6.11 -8.35 -17.92
CA THR A 176 -6.01 -9.51 -17.01
C THR A 176 -5.23 -10.66 -17.63
N HIS A 177 -5.40 -10.91 -18.93
CA HIS A 177 -4.69 -11.94 -19.64
C HIS A 177 -3.18 -11.64 -19.78
N LEU A 178 -2.81 -10.38 -20.04
CA LEU A 178 -1.42 -9.94 -20.10
C LEU A 178 -0.71 -10.01 -18.74
N LEU A 179 -1.40 -9.58 -17.67
CA LEU A 179 -0.86 -9.67 -16.30
C LEU A 179 -0.62 -11.13 -15.88
N ARG A 180 -1.47 -12.07 -16.31
CA ARG A 180 -1.27 -13.50 -16.05
C ARG A 180 -0.08 -14.08 -16.81
N ARG A 181 0.10 -13.71 -18.07
CA ARG A 181 1.27 -14.13 -18.84
C ARG A 181 2.57 -13.62 -18.24
N ALA A 182 2.58 -12.38 -17.76
CA ALA A 182 3.75 -11.79 -17.10
C ALA A 182 4.05 -12.39 -15.72
N ALA A 183 3.04 -12.94 -15.02
CA ALA A 183 3.15 -13.53 -13.69
C ALA A 183 3.37 -15.07 -13.72
N ALA A 184 3.26 -15.71 -14.88
CA ALA A 184 3.61 -17.11 -15.03
C ALA A 184 5.11 -17.27 -14.75
N PRO A 185 5.54 -18.15 -13.83
CA PRO A 185 6.94 -18.43 -13.63
C PRO A 185 7.48 -18.96 -14.95
N ALA A 186 8.59 -18.41 -15.41
CA ALA A 186 9.38 -19.02 -16.47
C ALA A 186 9.82 -20.40 -15.93
N LEU A 187 9.23 -21.45 -16.47
CA LEU A 187 9.63 -22.85 -16.29
C LEU A 187 11.02 -23.06 -16.88
#